data_c5f1f2cfa753b168495c0f6e5c5a18db
#
_entry.id   c5f1f2cfa753b168495c0f6e5c5a18db
#
_cell.length_a   1.000
_cell.length_b   1.000
_cell.length_c   1.000
_cell.angle_alpha   90.00
_cell.angle_beta   90.00
_cell.angle_gamma   90.00
#
_symmetry.space_group_name_H-M   'P 1'
#
loop_
_entity.id
_entity.type
_entity.pdbx_description
1 polymer ?
#
loop_
_entity_poly.entity_id
_entity_poly.type
_entity_poly.pdbx_seq_one_letter_code
_entity_poly.pdbx_strand_id
1 'polypeptide(L)'
;LLSIYTLKAQDTRLNNVVNTLKERITLAGYAQVGYTYDDAGEKASNTFDLKRAIFMARGKITDKWSCYFMYSFANTGKILEAYTEYRFLPQLTARIGQFKTMYTIENPMSPCFVELINCYSQAVNYLAGINGSDPLYGSNSGRDMGILIYGDLFKKKLSYNFAVMNGQGINLKDKNN
;
A
#
# COMPACT_ATOMS: atom_id res chain seq x y z
N LEU A 1 39.49 24.97 22.84
CA LEU A 1 38.16 25.59 23.07
C LEU A 1 37.31 25.67 21.81
N LEU A 2 37.90 25.85 20.60
CA LEU A 2 37.15 25.91 19.33
C LEU A 2 36.57 24.55 18.92
N SER A 3 37.21 23.41 19.29
CA SER A 3 36.75 22.08 18.91
C SER A 3 35.41 21.65 19.58
N ILE A 4 35.17 22.13 20.80
CA ILE A 4 33.95 21.79 21.56
C ILE A 4 32.69 22.50 20.97
N TYR A 5 32.87 23.72 20.47
CA TYR A 5 31.77 24.45 19.84
C TYR A 5 31.36 23.89 18.47
N THR A 6 32.31 23.38 17.69
CA THR A 6 32.02 22.73 16.41
C THR A 6 31.28 21.40 16.59
N LEU A 7 31.65 20.59 17.57
CA LEU A 7 30.93 19.35 17.90
C LEU A 7 29.49 19.61 18.36
N LYS A 8 29.27 20.58 19.26
CA LYS A 8 27.90 20.94 19.70
C LYS A 8 27.03 21.47 18.56
N ALA A 9 27.57 22.28 17.67
CA ALA A 9 26.83 22.81 16.52
C ALA A 9 26.47 21.69 15.51
N GLN A 10 27.34 20.71 15.33
CA GLN A 10 27.09 19.55 14.48
C GLN A 10 26.03 18.64 15.08
N ASP A 11 26.06 18.38 16.38
CA ASP A 11 25.05 17.60 17.10
C ASP A 11 23.66 18.29 17.03
N THR A 12 23.59 19.60 17.15
CA THR A 12 22.34 20.34 17.05
C THR A 12 21.75 20.27 15.66
N ARG A 13 22.57 20.36 14.60
CA ARG A 13 22.11 20.22 13.21
C ARG A 13 21.61 18.80 12.92
N LEU A 14 22.35 17.78 13.37
CA LEU A 14 21.95 16.38 13.24
C LEU A 14 20.64 16.11 13.98
N ASN A 15 20.49 16.60 15.20
CA ASN A 15 19.25 16.45 15.98
C ASN A 15 18.06 17.13 15.31
N ASN A 16 18.26 18.32 14.74
CA ASN A 16 17.20 19.02 13.99
C ASN A 16 16.79 18.24 12.73
N VAL A 17 17.74 17.69 11.98
CA VAL A 17 17.45 16.84 10.81
C VAL A 17 16.73 15.58 11.22
N VAL A 18 17.18 14.89 12.27
CA VAL A 18 16.53 13.68 12.79
C VAL A 18 15.11 13.96 13.26
N ASN A 19 14.87 15.05 13.96
CA ASN A 19 13.54 15.44 14.41
C ASN A 19 12.62 15.76 13.21
N THR A 20 13.12 16.52 12.24
CA THR A 20 12.36 16.79 11.00
C THR A 20 12.01 15.50 10.24
N LEU A 21 12.95 14.55 10.16
CA LEU A 21 12.69 13.26 9.51
C LEU A 21 11.65 12.45 10.29
N LYS A 22 11.72 12.41 11.63
CA LYS A 22 10.73 11.71 12.47
C LYS A 22 9.32 12.28 12.31
N GLU A 23 9.20 13.59 12.14
CA GLU A 23 7.90 14.23 11.93
C GLU A 23 7.33 14.03 10.53
N ARG A 24 8.21 13.88 9.53
CA ARG A 24 7.81 13.82 8.12
C ARG A 24 7.78 12.44 7.53
N ILE A 25 8.54 11.50 8.08
CA ILE A 25 8.62 10.12 7.57
C ILE A 25 8.08 9.15 8.60
N THR A 26 7.12 8.35 8.18
CA THR A 26 6.59 7.22 8.96
C THR A 26 6.99 5.93 8.27
N LEU A 27 7.70 5.08 8.98
CA LEU A 27 8.04 3.73 8.54
C LEU A 27 7.22 2.72 9.31
N ALA A 28 6.71 1.71 8.63
CA ALA A 28 5.95 0.62 9.22
C ALA A 28 6.22 -0.68 8.44
N GLY A 29 5.89 -1.79 9.05
CA GLY A 29 5.99 -3.09 8.39
C GLY A 29 5.40 -4.18 9.25
N TYR A 30 5.16 -5.32 8.62
CA TYR A 30 4.71 -6.53 9.30
C TYR A 30 5.12 -7.77 8.51
N ALA A 31 5.24 -8.89 9.22
CA ALA A 31 5.40 -10.21 8.64
C ALA A 31 4.26 -11.12 9.10
N GLN A 32 3.80 -11.99 8.21
CA GLN A 32 2.79 -12.99 8.48
C GLN A 32 3.30 -14.35 8.03
N VAL A 33 3.44 -15.27 8.97
CA VAL A 33 3.80 -16.66 8.73
C VAL A 33 2.54 -17.50 8.86
N GLY A 34 2.35 -18.46 7.99
CA GLY A 34 1.26 -19.44 8.02
C GLY A 34 1.79 -20.85 8.13
N TYR A 35 0.98 -21.73 8.69
CA TYR A 35 1.10 -23.18 8.57
C TYR A 35 -0.13 -23.70 7.87
N THR A 36 0.08 -24.47 6.83
CA THR A 36 -1.00 -25.10 6.07
C THR A 36 -0.83 -26.62 6.14
N TYR A 37 -1.91 -27.30 6.47
CA TYR A 37 -2.05 -28.74 6.37
C TYR A 37 -3.09 -29.03 5.29
N ASP A 38 -2.75 -29.87 4.32
CA ASP A 38 -3.62 -30.25 3.21
C ASP A 38 -3.65 -31.78 3.13
N ASP A 39 -4.84 -32.35 3.22
CA ASP A 39 -5.12 -33.79 3.12
C ASP A 39 -6.02 -34.16 1.93
N ALA A 40 -6.32 -33.18 1.06
CA ALA A 40 -7.19 -33.40 -0.10
C ALA A 40 -6.53 -34.17 -1.26
N GLY A 41 -5.22 -34.42 -1.20
CA GLY A 41 -4.46 -35.12 -2.20
C GLY A 41 -4.23 -36.63 -1.86
N GLU A 42 -3.55 -37.36 -2.75
CA GLU A 42 -3.14 -38.74 -2.50
C GLU A 42 -2.18 -38.89 -1.31
N LYS A 43 -1.50 -37.81 -0.93
CA LYS A 43 -0.62 -37.75 0.25
C LYS A 43 -0.86 -36.46 0.97
N ALA A 44 -1.09 -36.54 2.30
CA ALA A 44 -1.16 -35.38 3.15
C ALA A 44 0.16 -34.58 3.10
N SER A 45 0.05 -33.28 2.98
CA SER A 45 1.18 -32.37 2.99
C SER A 45 1.04 -31.30 4.08
N ASN A 46 2.16 -30.85 4.60
CA ASN A 46 2.19 -29.73 5.53
C ASN A 46 3.35 -28.79 5.20
N THR A 47 3.15 -27.51 5.42
CA THR A 47 4.20 -26.52 5.16
C THR A 47 4.03 -25.28 6.01
N PHE A 48 5.18 -24.70 6.39
CA PHE A 48 5.23 -23.33 6.88
C PHE A 48 5.54 -22.40 5.70
N ASP A 49 4.82 -21.32 5.57
CA ASP A 49 5.05 -20.32 4.53
C ASP A 49 5.09 -18.90 5.07
N LEU A 50 5.89 -18.06 4.44
CA LEU A 50 5.92 -16.62 4.69
C LEU A 50 4.85 -15.98 3.79
N LYS A 51 3.63 -15.85 4.30
CA LYS A 51 2.51 -15.31 3.52
C LYS A 51 2.72 -13.86 3.14
N ARG A 52 3.25 -13.05 4.05
CA ARG A 52 3.51 -11.63 3.82
C ARG A 52 4.73 -11.18 4.61
N ALA A 53 5.54 -10.34 3.99
CA ALA A 53 6.60 -9.56 4.62
C ALA A 53 6.57 -8.19 3.97
N ILE A 54 5.96 -7.23 4.63
CA ILE A 54 5.60 -5.93 4.06
C ILE A 54 6.38 -4.83 4.74
N PHE A 55 6.94 -3.94 3.94
CA PHE A 55 7.53 -2.68 4.36
C PHE A 55 6.73 -1.52 3.77
N MET A 56 6.49 -0.51 4.58
CA MET A 56 5.74 0.69 4.22
C MET A 56 6.50 1.93 4.63
N ALA A 57 6.52 2.91 3.76
CA ALA A 57 7.05 4.24 4.03
C ALA A 57 6.05 5.31 3.59
N ARG A 58 5.75 6.25 4.47
CA ARG A 58 4.95 7.41 4.17
C ARG A 58 5.77 8.66 4.42
N GLY A 59 5.83 9.55 3.42
CA GLY A 59 6.51 10.83 3.51
C GLY A 59 5.52 11.98 3.42
N LYS A 60 5.62 12.97 4.32
CA LYS A 60 4.92 14.26 4.24
C LYS A 60 5.85 15.27 3.61
N ILE A 61 5.60 15.66 2.35
CA ILE A 61 6.36 16.69 1.66
C ILE A 61 5.93 18.05 2.18
N THR A 62 4.62 18.25 2.26
CA THR A 62 3.97 19.42 2.92
C THR A 62 2.75 18.92 3.69
N ASP A 63 2.01 19.81 4.36
CA ASP A 63 0.76 19.45 5.04
C ASP A 63 -0.35 18.98 4.08
N LYS A 64 -0.22 19.33 2.81
CA LYS A 64 -1.17 18.96 1.75
C LYS A 64 -0.64 17.88 0.80
N TRP A 65 0.67 17.69 0.76
CA TRP A 65 1.32 16.79 -0.20
C TRP A 65 2.06 15.68 0.52
N SER A 66 1.70 14.46 0.22
CA SER A 66 2.34 13.25 0.77
C SER A 66 2.66 12.25 -0.33
N CYS A 67 3.61 11.37 -0.04
CA CYS A 67 3.94 10.20 -0.85
C CYS A 67 3.84 8.93 -0.01
N TYR A 68 3.62 7.82 -0.68
CA TYR A 68 3.50 6.51 -0.05
C TYR A 68 4.21 5.45 -0.89
N PHE A 69 4.89 4.56 -0.21
CA PHE A 69 5.57 3.43 -0.80
C PHE A 69 5.31 2.17 0.01
N MET A 70 5.00 1.07 -0.66
CA MET A 70 4.81 -0.25 -0.05
C MET A 70 5.51 -1.31 -0.89
N TYR A 71 6.31 -2.13 -0.24
CA TYR A 71 7.05 -3.23 -0.84
C TYR A 71 6.76 -4.55 -0.14
N SER A 72 6.59 -5.61 -0.91
CA SER A 72 6.51 -6.98 -0.40
C SER A 72 7.84 -7.68 -0.61
N PHE A 73 8.40 -8.24 0.44
CA PHE A 73 9.59 -9.10 0.38
C PHE A 73 9.25 -10.59 0.21
N ALA A 74 7.99 -10.97 0.41
CA ALA A 74 7.56 -12.34 0.25
C ALA A 74 7.60 -12.77 -1.22
N ASN A 75 7.91 -14.04 -1.46
CA ASN A 75 8.07 -14.64 -2.78
C ASN A 75 9.17 -13.93 -3.62
N THR A 76 8.82 -13.46 -4.82
CA THR A 76 9.76 -12.81 -5.75
C THR A 76 10.08 -11.36 -5.42
N GLY A 77 9.45 -10.80 -4.39
CA GLY A 77 9.54 -9.39 -4.05
C GLY A 77 8.90 -8.48 -5.11
N LYS A 78 8.09 -7.51 -4.70
CA LYS A 78 7.47 -6.56 -5.65
C LYS A 78 7.03 -5.27 -4.98
N ILE A 79 7.02 -4.19 -5.76
CA ILE A 79 6.38 -2.95 -5.37
C ILE A 79 4.87 -3.17 -5.39
N LEU A 80 4.24 -3.01 -4.24
CA LEU A 80 2.79 -3.10 -4.14
C LEU A 80 2.13 -1.76 -4.41
N GLU A 81 2.58 -0.70 -3.76
CA GLU A 81 2.02 0.64 -3.92
C GLU A 81 3.15 1.66 -3.99
N ALA A 82 3.02 2.59 -4.92
CA ALA A 82 3.91 3.73 -5.06
C ALA A 82 3.09 4.89 -5.64
N TYR A 83 2.72 5.83 -4.80
CA TYR A 83 1.89 6.94 -5.22
C TYR A 83 2.21 8.23 -4.47
N THR A 84 1.80 9.33 -5.07
CA THR A 84 1.75 10.63 -4.40
C THR A 84 0.31 11.13 -4.35
N GLU A 85 -0.03 11.88 -3.32
CA GLU A 85 -1.35 12.46 -3.17
C GLU A 85 -1.28 13.91 -2.72
N TYR A 86 -2.16 14.72 -3.26
CA TYR A 86 -2.28 16.13 -2.95
C TYR A 86 -3.71 16.48 -2.53
N ARG A 87 -3.84 17.06 -1.34
CA ARG A 87 -5.11 17.52 -0.78
C ARG A 87 -5.38 18.96 -1.17
N PHE A 88 -6.22 19.16 -2.16
CA PHE A 88 -6.63 20.50 -2.59
C PHE A 88 -7.52 21.17 -1.54
N LEU A 89 -8.53 20.42 -1.08
CA LEU A 89 -9.52 20.81 -0.08
C LEU A 89 -9.70 19.66 0.93
N PRO A 90 -10.29 19.91 2.10
CA PRO A 90 -10.64 18.82 3.03
C PRO A 90 -11.51 17.74 2.40
N GLN A 91 -12.30 18.10 1.38
CA GLN A 91 -13.23 17.22 0.68
C GLN A 91 -12.69 16.71 -0.66
N LEU A 92 -11.50 17.16 -1.11
CA LEU A 92 -10.98 16.84 -2.44
C LEU A 92 -9.50 16.52 -2.37
N THR A 93 -9.18 15.25 -2.61
CA THR A 93 -7.80 14.76 -2.70
C THR A 93 -7.60 14.06 -4.04
N ALA A 94 -6.49 14.32 -4.70
CA ALA A 94 -6.07 13.58 -5.88
C ALA A 94 -4.84 12.74 -5.55
N ARG A 95 -4.81 11.53 -6.08
CA ARG A 95 -3.72 10.56 -5.98
C ARG A 95 -3.32 10.11 -7.36
N ILE A 96 -2.02 9.98 -7.60
CA ILE A 96 -1.46 9.44 -8.83
C ILE A 96 -0.37 8.43 -8.52
N GLY A 97 -0.34 7.33 -9.25
CA GLY A 97 0.63 6.24 -9.10
C GLY A 97 -0.03 4.88 -9.07
N GLN A 98 0.62 3.92 -8.43
CA GLN A 98 0.13 2.56 -8.25
C GLN A 98 -0.47 2.40 -6.85
N PHE A 99 -1.73 2.00 -6.77
CA PHE A 99 -2.46 1.85 -5.51
C PHE A 99 -3.57 0.79 -5.64
N LYS A 100 -4.18 0.43 -4.51
CA LYS A 100 -5.32 -0.48 -4.48
C LYS A 100 -6.51 0.11 -5.21
N THR A 101 -7.15 -0.69 -6.07
CA THR A 101 -8.40 -0.32 -6.73
C THR A 101 -9.51 -0.16 -5.70
N MET A 102 -10.31 0.90 -5.84
CA MET A 102 -11.42 1.19 -4.93
C MET A 102 -12.72 0.50 -5.36
N TYR A 103 -12.61 -0.63 -6.05
CA TYR A 103 -13.74 -1.32 -6.65
C TYR A 103 -14.64 -2.02 -5.63
N THR A 104 -14.06 -2.52 -4.53
CA THR A 104 -14.80 -3.22 -3.46
C THR A 104 -14.52 -2.56 -2.11
N ILE A 105 -15.33 -2.87 -1.10
CA ILE A 105 -15.11 -2.39 0.26
C ILE A 105 -13.89 -3.09 0.89
N GLU A 106 -13.73 -4.38 0.65
CA GLU A 106 -12.67 -5.19 1.26
C GLU A 106 -11.28 -4.91 0.69
N ASN A 107 -11.16 -4.66 -0.63
CA ASN A 107 -9.86 -4.50 -1.27
C ASN A 107 -9.03 -3.34 -0.70
N PRO A 108 -9.59 -2.13 -0.45
CA PRO A 108 -8.85 -1.05 0.19
C PRO A 108 -8.42 -1.34 1.63
N MET A 109 -9.09 -2.26 2.32
CA MET A 109 -8.78 -2.58 3.72
C MET A 109 -7.39 -3.21 3.84
N SER A 110 -6.70 -2.90 4.92
CA SER A 110 -5.44 -3.57 5.24
C SER A 110 -5.71 -4.98 5.76
N PRO A 111 -4.96 -6.00 5.29
CA PRO A 111 -5.05 -7.36 5.84
C PRO A 111 -4.88 -7.46 7.36
N CYS A 112 -4.21 -6.48 7.98
CA CYS A 112 -4.03 -6.44 9.43
C CYS A 112 -5.32 -6.13 10.21
N PHE A 113 -6.35 -5.60 9.54
CA PHE A 113 -7.65 -5.27 10.15
C PHE A 113 -8.75 -6.28 9.81
N VAL A 114 -8.43 -7.31 9.03
CA VAL A 114 -9.36 -8.36 8.64
C VAL A 114 -9.09 -9.60 9.47
N GLU A 115 -10.11 -10.12 10.14
CA GLU A 115 -10.00 -11.26 11.06
C GLU A 115 -9.74 -12.59 10.34
N LEU A 116 -10.10 -12.68 9.05
CA LEU A 116 -9.92 -13.89 8.26
C LEU A 116 -8.49 -14.03 7.76
N ILE A 117 -7.91 -15.22 7.86
CA ILE A 117 -6.55 -15.53 7.40
C ILE A 117 -6.36 -15.21 5.90
N ASN A 118 -7.36 -15.47 5.09
CA ASN A 118 -7.33 -15.19 3.65
C ASN A 118 -7.70 -13.75 3.29
N CYS A 119 -8.12 -12.95 4.25
CA CYS A 119 -8.38 -11.51 4.18
C CYS A 119 -9.52 -11.05 3.27
N TYR A 120 -9.86 -11.83 2.25
CA TYR A 120 -10.84 -11.42 1.24
C TYR A 120 -11.86 -12.53 0.98
N SER A 121 -13.10 -12.15 0.72
CA SER A 121 -14.11 -13.09 0.23
C SER A 121 -13.74 -13.63 -1.16
N GLN A 122 -14.27 -14.78 -1.54
CA GLN A 122 -14.04 -15.34 -2.87
C GLN A 122 -14.50 -14.39 -3.98
N ALA A 123 -15.60 -13.68 -3.76
CA ALA A 123 -16.10 -12.68 -4.70
C ALA A 123 -15.09 -11.55 -4.93
N VAL A 124 -14.50 -11.02 -3.86
CA VAL A 124 -13.49 -9.95 -3.95
C VAL A 124 -12.19 -10.47 -4.56
N ASN A 125 -11.75 -11.68 -4.20
CA ASN A 125 -10.60 -12.32 -4.82
C ASN A 125 -10.76 -12.44 -6.34
N TYR A 126 -11.95 -12.81 -6.80
CA TYR A 126 -12.27 -12.94 -8.21
C TYR A 126 -12.39 -11.57 -8.89
N LEU A 127 -13.21 -10.68 -8.34
CA LEU A 127 -13.52 -9.38 -8.98
C LEU A 127 -12.37 -8.36 -8.93
N ALA A 128 -11.52 -8.42 -7.94
CA ALA A 128 -10.37 -7.53 -7.80
C ALA A 128 -9.04 -8.14 -8.27
N GLY A 129 -9.06 -9.37 -8.82
CA GLY A 129 -7.88 -10.06 -9.33
C GLY A 129 -6.78 -10.26 -8.29
N ILE A 130 -7.15 -10.56 -7.04
CA ILE A 130 -6.19 -10.63 -5.95
C ILE A 130 -5.34 -11.90 -6.04
N ASN A 131 -5.96 -13.03 -6.34
CA ASN A 131 -5.32 -14.36 -6.37
C ASN A 131 -5.20 -14.97 -7.78
N GLY A 132 -5.13 -14.16 -8.81
CA GLY A 132 -4.47 -14.60 -10.01
C GLY A 132 -5.31 -15.10 -11.17
N SER A 133 -6.61 -14.88 -11.25
CA SER A 133 -7.33 -15.15 -12.51
C SER A 133 -8.64 -14.42 -12.64
N ASP A 134 -8.56 -13.11 -12.51
CA ASP A 134 -9.68 -12.26 -12.89
C ASP A 134 -9.71 -12.16 -14.42
N PRO A 135 -10.85 -12.46 -15.09
CA PRO A 135 -11.02 -12.26 -16.52
C PRO A 135 -10.90 -10.79 -16.94
N LEU A 136 -11.16 -9.84 -16.03
CA LEU A 136 -11.13 -8.41 -16.32
C LEU A 136 -9.78 -7.76 -16.05
N TYR A 137 -9.10 -8.14 -14.96
CA TYR A 137 -7.90 -7.45 -14.48
C TYR A 137 -6.66 -8.34 -14.38
N GLY A 138 -6.76 -9.62 -14.65
CA GLY A 138 -5.63 -10.56 -14.49
C GLY A 138 -5.12 -10.65 -13.05
N SER A 139 -3.88 -11.08 -12.87
CA SER A 139 -3.24 -11.20 -11.56
C SER A 139 -2.63 -9.88 -11.11
N ASN A 140 -3.43 -8.98 -10.58
CA ASN A 140 -2.99 -7.62 -10.22
C ASN A 140 -2.86 -7.37 -8.71
N SER A 141 -3.14 -8.37 -7.88
CA SER A 141 -3.13 -8.23 -6.42
C SER A 141 -4.04 -7.11 -5.91
N GLY A 142 -5.16 -6.84 -6.61
CA GLY A 142 -6.11 -5.79 -6.29
C GLY A 142 -5.57 -4.37 -6.49
N ARG A 143 -4.53 -4.19 -7.31
CA ARG A 143 -3.85 -2.91 -7.53
C ARG A 143 -3.66 -2.61 -9.00
N ASP A 144 -3.59 -1.33 -9.30
CA ASP A 144 -3.31 -0.86 -10.66
C ASP A 144 -2.69 0.54 -10.62
N MET A 145 -2.18 0.99 -11.76
CA MET A 145 -1.61 2.32 -11.94
C MET A 145 -2.67 3.26 -12.52
N GLY A 146 -2.78 4.46 -11.98
CA GLY A 146 -3.74 5.44 -12.46
C GLY A 146 -3.83 6.71 -11.64
N ILE A 147 -4.96 7.39 -11.79
CA ILE A 147 -5.32 8.61 -11.08
C ILE A 147 -6.61 8.33 -10.30
N LEU A 148 -6.66 8.74 -9.05
CA LEU A 148 -7.82 8.66 -8.18
C LEU A 148 -8.14 10.04 -7.63
N ILE A 149 -9.40 10.43 -7.72
CA ILE A 149 -9.96 11.61 -7.04
C ILE A 149 -10.96 11.11 -6.01
N TYR A 150 -10.82 11.56 -4.76
CA TYR A 150 -11.66 11.08 -3.68
C TYR A 150 -11.84 12.13 -2.57
N GLY A 151 -12.85 11.93 -1.76
CA GLY A 151 -13.11 12.77 -0.61
C GLY A 151 -14.40 12.44 0.12
N ASP A 152 -14.64 13.19 1.19
CA ASP A 152 -15.80 13.05 2.05
C ASP A 152 -16.65 14.32 2.00
N LEU A 153 -17.94 14.16 1.82
CA LEU A 153 -18.93 15.23 1.81
C LEU A 153 -19.86 15.12 3.03
N PHE A 154 -20.54 16.21 3.34
CA PHE A 154 -21.58 16.27 4.40
C PHE A 154 -21.10 15.71 5.76
N LYS A 155 -19.92 16.13 6.23
CA LYS A 155 -19.32 15.67 7.50
C LYS A 155 -19.14 14.12 7.52
N LYS A 156 -18.63 13.57 6.40
CA LYS A 156 -18.39 12.14 6.20
C LYS A 156 -19.63 11.25 6.08
N LYS A 157 -20.79 11.84 5.79
CA LYS A 157 -21.99 11.05 5.50
C LYS A 157 -22.00 10.45 4.10
N LEU A 158 -21.21 11.03 3.18
CA LEU A 158 -21.04 10.55 1.81
C LEU A 158 -19.56 10.58 1.47
N SER A 159 -18.98 9.41 1.19
CA SER A 159 -17.63 9.27 0.64
C SER A 159 -17.73 8.97 -0.85
N TYR A 160 -16.89 9.59 -1.65
CA TYR A 160 -16.84 9.34 -3.08
C TYR A 160 -15.41 9.05 -3.52
N ASN A 161 -15.29 8.24 -4.57
CA ASN A 161 -14.05 8.01 -5.28
C ASN A 161 -14.33 7.86 -6.78
N PHE A 162 -13.44 8.43 -7.58
CA PHE A 162 -13.44 8.32 -9.03
C PHE A 162 -12.01 8.03 -9.48
N ALA A 163 -11.81 6.93 -10.20
CA ALA A 163 -10.50 6.51 -10.66
C ALA A 163 -10.49 6.23 -12.16
N VAL A 164 -9.38 6.61 -12.80
CA VAL A 164 -9.00 6.18 -14.14
C VAL A 164 -7.71 5.41 -14.04
N MET A 165 -7.72 4.16 -14.49
CA MET A 165 -6.64 3.20 -14.28
C MET A 165 -6.30 2.49 -15.59
N ASN A 166 -5.06 1.98 -15.69
CA ASN A 166 -4.59 1.31 -16.90
C ASN A 166 -5.31 -0.03 -17.19
N GLY A 167 -5.86 -0.71 -16.18
CA GLY A 167 -6.50 -2.02 -16.33
C GLY A 167 -5.55 -3.18 -16.60
N GLN A 168 -4.23 -2.97 -16.49
CA GLN A 168 -3.20 -4.00 -16.76
C GLN A 168 -2.69 -4.69 -15.50
N GLY A 169 -2.98 -4.11 -14.32
CA GLY A 169 -2.54 -4.60 -13.04
C GLY A 169 -1.19 -4.07 -12.58
N ILE A 170 -0.64 -4.75 -11.58
CA ILE A 170 0.52 -4.28 -10.82
C ILE A 170 1.81 -4.29 -11.66
N ASN A 171 2.56 -3.20 -11.60
CA ASN A 171 3.87 -3.02 -12.25
C ASN A 171 3.86 -3.23 -13.79
N LEU A 172 2.71 -3.14 -14.42
CA LEU A 172 2.57 -3.30 -15.87
C LEU A 172 2.28 -1.94 -16.53
N LYS A 173 2.82 -1.79 -17.73
CA LYS A 173 2.49 -0.64 -18.59
C LYS A 173 1.23 -0.95 -19.38
N ASP A 174 0.45 0.08 -19.65
CA ASP A 174 -0.64 -0.01 -20.61
C ASP A 174 -0.06 -0.37 -21.98
N LYS A 175 -0.69 -1.35 -22.64
CA LYS A 175 -0.33 -1.81 -24.00
C LYS A 175 -1.35 -1.36 -25.05
N ASN A 176 -2.37 -0.62 -24.64
CA ASN A 176 -3.37 -0.09 -25.53
C ASN A 176 -2.84 1.21 -26.16
N ASN A 177 -2.22 1.07 -27.30
CA ASN A 177 -1.94 2.18 -28.21
C ASN A 177 -3.01 2.22 -29.29
#